data_e31c5d13c0b0abe6f9a62f076df5efd1
#
_entry.id   e31c5d13c0b0abe6f9a62f076df5efd1
#
_cell.length_a   1.000
_cell.length_b   1.000
_cell.length_c   1.000
_cell.angle_alpha   90.00
_cell.angle_beta   90.00
_cell.angle_gamma   90.00
#
_symmetry.space_group_name_H-M   'P 1'
#
loop_
_entity.id
_entity.type
_entity.pdbx_description
1 polymer ?
#
loop_
_entity_poly.entity_id
_entity_poly.type
_entity_poly.pdbx_seq_one_letter_code
_entity_poly.pdbx_strand_id
1 'polypeptide(L)'
;GTATATSKTYNRRRAKLQNAEKNTAIFPLPYDVVKTLLTTDNSGLSDTSFKIRRQFVTTLSSSGTATLTAGTNEVFSAFTENDYTVSIMTTGSGGTGAVGDIISLSTSGDFTLGGSPTGKTLAIDLGSGYNGHKIKVIATISASVIGAKTKTDTTGTTVTIDTEALATDDFISLGKADVHKLNSVFMAADFSTAADTDDTDVTDRFELDTGQRDTYYDIARLTLKPGKVNPTGRLLINFDYFEHGAGNFFTVDSYSGFDYASIPAYTSDVTGEQFSLRDCLDFRPRVDNASTINSGGVDRSFDGTGASAIEFAKINSDVTADLEYYLANRARVYLTSKGQFKVVKGASAIEPAFGEQLKDAIHLYDVFMPAYTFDTSTIEIKAIDNRRYTMRDIG
;
A
#
# COMPACT_ATOMS: atom_id res chain seq x y z
N GLY A 1 -25.49 2.12 18.72
CA GLY A 1 -24.81 3.13 19.54
C GLY A 1 -23.36 3.19 19.16
N THR A 2 -22.87 4.36 18.73
CA THR A 2 -21.48 4.62 18.39
C THR A 2 -20.60 4.38 19.62
N ALA A 3 -19.76 3.35 19.60
CA ALA A 3 -18.75 3.17 20.63
C ALA A 3 -17.65 4.23 20.41
N THR A 4 -17.64 5.25 21.24
CA THR A 4 -16.56 6.24 21.24
C THR A 4 -15.38 5.64 21.99
N ALA A 5 -14.25 5.47 21.33
CA ALA A 5 -13.01 5.09 21.99
C ALA A 5 -12.60 6.17 22.99
N THR A 6 -12.51 5.79 24.26
CA THR A 6 -12.30 6.75 25.36
C THR A 6 -10.84 6.96 25.74
N SER A 7 -9.91 6.18 25.18
CA SER A 7 -8.48 6.39 25.40
C SER A 7 -7.66 6.00 24.18
N LYS A 8 -6.71 6.85 23.83
CA LYS A 8 -5.69 6.63 22.82
C LYS A 8 -4.35 6.66 23.53
N THR A 9 -3.46 5.73 23.19
CA THR A 9 -2.11 5.72 23.69
C THR A 9 -1.16 5.83 22.52
N TYR A 10 -0.20 6.72 22.60
CA TYR A 10 0.82 6.95 21.60
C TYR A 10 2.11 6.26 22.03
N ASN A 11 2.68 5.46 21.14
CA ASN A 11 3.97 4.84 21.38
C ASN A 11 4.90 5.13 20.22
N ARG A 12 6.01 5.82 20.51
CA ARG A 12 7.08 5.99 19.54
C ARG A 12 7.83 4.67 19.39
N ARG A 13 7.81 4.11 18.20
CA ARG A 13 8.56 2.90 17.86
C ARG A 13 9.54 3.17 16.74
N ARG A 14 10.75 2.64 16.90
CA ARG A 14 11.74 2.58 15.85
C ARG A 14 11.69 1.18 15.25
N ALA A 15 11.21 1.07 14.02
CA ALA A 15 11.21 -0.18 13.27
C ALA A 15 12.34 -0.13 12.23
N LYS A 16 13.07 -1.23 12.10
CA LYS A 16 14.04 -1.39 11.03
C LYS A 16 13.38 -2.11 9.88
N LEU A 17 13.37 -1.48 8.70
CA LEU A 17 12.91 -2.12 7.48
C LEU A 17 13.95 -3.17 7.07
N GLN A 18 13.76 -4.39 7.55
CA GLN A 18 14.55 -5.53 7.10
C GLN A 18 13.75 -6.25 6.03
N ASN A 19 14.28 -6.26 4.83
CA ASN A 19 13.78 -7.15 3.80
C ASN A 19 14.93 -7.79 3.03
N ALA A 20 15.72 -8.58 3.72
CA ALA A 20 16.77 -9.38 3.10
C ALA A 20 16.21 -10.69 2.51
N GLU A 21 15.05 -11.15 2.95
CA GLU A 21 14.55 -12.49 2.63
C GLU A 21 13.21 -12.52 1.87
N LYS A 22 12.44 -11.45 1.85
CA LYS A 22 11.06 -11.49 1.37
C LYS A 22 10.77 -10.69 0.11
N ASN A 23 11.69 -10.00 -0.48
CA ASN A 23 11.55 -9.21 -1.74
C ASN A 23 10.22 -8.46 -1.93
N THR A 24 9.53 -8.11 -0.84
CA THR A 24 8.26 -7.39 -0.88
C THR A 24 8.41 -5.98 -0.32
N ALA A 25 7.67 -5.03 -0.87
CA ALA A 25 7.59 -3.66 -0.38
C ALA A 25 6.40 -3.45 0.59
N ILE A 26 5.82 -4.54 1.09
CA ILE A 26 4.73 -4.55 2.06
C ILE A 26 5.27 -4.97 3.42
N PHE A 27 5.02 -4.14 4.44
CA PHE A 27 5.49 -4.38 5.81
C PHE A 27 4.30 -4.51 6.74
N PRO A 28 3.99 -5.72 7.24
CA PRO A 28 2.98 -5.91 8.25
C PRO A 28 3.33 -5.10 9.50
N LEU A 29 2.35 -4.41 10.05
CA LEU A 29 2.50 -3.76 11.34
C LEU A 29 2.61 -4.82 12.44
N PRO A 30 3.47 -4.61 13.46
CA PRO A 30 3.76 -5.64 14.46
C PRO A 30 2.56 -5.99 15.35
N TYR A 31 1.46 -5.27 15.22
CA TYR A 31 0.21 -5.50 15.95
C TYR A 31 -0.96 -5.17 15.04
N ASP A 32 -1.93 -6.05 14.99
CA ASP A 32 -3.29 -5.87 14.41
C ASP A 32 -4.08 -4.75 15.11
N VAL A 33 -3.47 -4.11 16.07
CA VAL A 33 -4.04 -3.04 16.88
C VAL A 33 -3.64 -1.63 16.40
N VAL A 34 -2.74 -1.51 15.41
CA VAL A 34 -2.32 -0.21 14.89
C VAL A 34 -3.29 0.25 13.83
N LYS A 35 -3.94 1.39 14.05
CA LYS A 35 -4.93 1.94 13.14
C LYS A 35 -4.37 3.00 12.20
N THR A 36 -3.48 3.85 12.70
CA THR A 36 -2.93 4.94 11.90
C THR A 36 -1.52 5.29 12.32
N LEU A 37 -0.77 5.83 11.36
CA LEU A 37 0.49 6.49 11.63
C LEU A 37 0.22 7.98 11.81
N LEU A 38 0.69 8.54 12.91
CA LEU A 38 0.67 9.98 13.08
C LEU A 38 1.75 10.59 12.19
N THR A 39 1.32 11.39 11.25
CA THR A 39 2.22 12.11 10.35
C THR A 39 2.57 13.50 10.85
N THR A 40 1.76 14.04 11.78
CA THR A 40 1.98 15.35 12.39
C THR A 40 1.62 15.32 13.86
N ASP A 41 2.44 15.96 14.68
CA ASP A 41 2.09 16.24 16.07
C ASP A 41 1.23 17.51 16.18
N ASN A 42 0.83 17.86 17.41
CA ASN A 42 0.05 19.09 17.69
C ASN A 42 0.78 20.39 17.34
N SER A 43 2.08 20.34 17.09
CA SER A 43 2.90 21.51 16.66
C SER A 43 3.05 21.59 15.14
N GLY A 44 2.48 20.65 14.40
CA GLY A 44 2.60 20.56 12.94
C GLY A 44 3.92 19.97 12.45
N LEU A 45 4.74 19.45 13.35
CA LEU A 45 5.95 18.69 13.00
C LEU A 45 5.61 17.21 12.85
N SER A 46 6.17 16.57 11.85
CA SER A 46 6.06 15.14 11.68
C SER A 46 7.17 14.41 12.44
N ASP A 47 6.78 13.46 13.24
CA ASP A 47 7.70 12.52 13.88
C ASP A 47 8.00 11.30 12.99
N THR A 48 7.39 11.24 11.82
CA THR A 48 7.58 10.14 10.89
C THR A 48 8.71 10.48 9.92
N SER A 49 9.73 9.66 9.92
CA SER A 49 10.87 9.81 9.00
C SER A 49 11.34 8.47 8.48
N PHE A 50 11.77 8.42 7.23
CA PHE A 50 12.42 7.25 6.65
C PHE A 50 13.29 7.63 5.45
N LYS A 51 14.09 6.67 4.99
CA LYS A 51 14.90 6.82 3.78
C LYS A 51 14.22 6.10 2.62
N ILE A 52 14.11 6.83 1.51
CA ILE A 52 13.59 6.32 0.24
C ILE A 52 14.68 6.35 -0.83
N ARG A 53 14.54 5.49 -1.81
CA ARG A 53 15.25 5.60 -3.08
C ARG A 53 14.29 6.15 -4.12
N ARG A 54 14.70 7.25 -4.75
CA ARG A 54 13.93 7.90 -5.80
C ARG A 54 14.74 8.02 -7.08
N GLN A 55 14.05 7.83 -8.20
CA GLN A 55 14.59 8.06 -9.53
C GLN A 55 14.44 9.52 -9.92
N PHE A 56 15.48 10.07 -10.51
CA PHE A 56 15.49 11.36 -11.20
C PHE A 56 15.99 11.17 -12.61
N VAL A 57 15.43 11.91 -13.55
CA VAL A 57 15.90 11.96 -14.93
C VAL A 57 16.27 13.40 -15.24
N THR A 58 17.48 13.61 -15.71
CA THR A 58 18.00 14.95 -16.08
C THR A 58 18.90 14.89 -17.27
N THR A 59 19.06 16.03 -17.96
CA THR A 59 20.04 16.17 -19.05
C THR A 59 21.19 17.02 -18.53
N LEU A 60 22.40 16.53 -18.74
CA LEU A 60 23.62 17.23 -18.36
C LEU A 60 23.86 18.44 -19.26
N SER A 61 24.43 19.50 -18.68
CA SER A 61 24.84 20.69 -19.41
C SER A 61 26.00 20.43 -20.36
N SER A 62 26.42 21.45 -21.11
CA SER A 62 27.62 21.39 -21.97
C SER A 62 28.92 21.12 -21.20
N SER A 63 28.96 21.33 -19.89
CA SER A 63 30.08 20.97 -19.01
C SER A 63 29.93 19.63 -18.32
N GLY A 64 28.83 18.90 -18.56
CA GLY A 64 28.56 17.62 -17.91
C GLY A 64 27.99 17.75 -16.52
N THR A 65 27.35 18.89 -16.20
CA THR A 65 26.79 19.18 -14.86
C THR A 65 25.27 19.19 -14.87
N ALA A 66 24.65 18.89 -13.71
CA ALA A 66 23.24 19.08 -13.44
C ALA A 66 23.00 19.34 -11.96
N THR A 67 21.84 19.88 -11.63
CA THR A 67 21.41 20.05 -10.22
C THR A 67 20.03 19.42 -10.05
N LEU A 68 19.91 18.54 -9.08
CA LEU A 68 18.64 17.97 -8.65
C LEU A 68 18.17 18.66 -7.36
N THR A 69 16.86 18.76 -7.20
CA THR A 69 16.24 19.36 -6.00
C THR A 69 15.34 18.34 -5.33
N ALA A 70 15.54 18.15 -4.02
CA ALA A 70 14.67 17.30 -3.20
C ALA A 70 13.31 17.99 -2.94
N GLY A 71 12.27 17.20 -2.74
CA GLY A 71 10.93 17.64 -2.41
C GLY A 71 10.83 18.38 -1.08
N THR A 72 9.64 18.85 -0.73
CA THR A 72 9.40 19.49 0.57
C THR A 72 9.72 18.53 1.70
N ASN A 73 10.39 18.99 2.76
CA ASN A 73 10.82 18.18 3.92
C ASN A 73 11.72 16.99 3.58
N GLU A 74 12.42 17.05 2.46
CA GLU A 74 13.33 16.05 1.98
C GLU A 74 14.73 16.60 1.79
N VAL A 75 15.73 15.74 2.03
CA VAL A 75 17.13 16.03 1.77
C VAL A 75 17.84 14.82 1.18
N PHE A 76 18.75 15.05 0.25
CA PHE A 76 19.64 13.99 -0.28
C PHE A 76 20.57 13.52 0.84
N SER A 77 20.82 12.20 0.89
CA SER A 77 21.80 11.62 1.81
C SER A 77 23.22 12.00 1.40
N ALA A 78 24.12 12.02 2.37
CA ALA A 78 25.54 12.13 2.06
C ALA A 78 25.98 11.03 1.07
N PHE A 79 26.92 11.36 0.21
CA PHE A 79 27.36 10.42 -0.82
C PHE A 79 28.00 9.16 -0.20
N THR A 80 27.47 8.03 -0.63
CA THR A 80 28.12 6.72 -0.55
C THR A 80 27.81 5.95 -1.82
N GLU A 81 28.66 5.04 -2.26
CA GLU A 81 28.43 4.23 -3.48
C GLU A 81 27.09 3.47 -3.43
N ASN A 82 26.62 3.13 -2.22
CA ASN A 82 25.35 2.42 -2.04
C ASN A 82 24.13 3.34 -2.09
N ASP A 83 24.33 4.65 -2.03
CA ASP A 83 23.22 5.62 -1.97
C ASP A 83 22.88 6.23 -3.32
N TYR A 84 23.79 6.10 -4.30
CA TYR A 84 23.63 6.71 -5.61
C TYR A 84 23.96 5.74 -6.74
N THR A 85 23.17 5.77 -7.79
CA THR A 85 23.44 5.03 -9.03
C THR A 85 23.09 5.94 -10.19
N VAL A 86 23.99 6.07 -11.16
CA VAL A 86 23.76 6.87 -12.36
C VAL A 86 23.89 5.97 -13.58
N SER A 87 22.90 6.03 -14.49
CA SER A 87 22.94 5.33 -15.76
C SER A 87 22.65 6.27 -16.93
N ILE A 88 23.23 5.97 -18.08
CA ILE A 88 23.03 6.73 -19.31
C ILE A 88 21.76 6.27 -20.00
N MET A 89 20.81 7.19 -20.22
CA MET A 89 19.58 6.93 -20.99
C MET A 89 19.75 7.26 -22.48
N THR A 90 20.40 8.38 -22.77
CA THR A 90 20.77 8.78 -24.15
C THR A 90 22.11 9.47 -24.11
N THR A 91 22.93 9.19 -25.09
CA THR A 91 24.23 9.86 -25.28
C THR A 91 24.02 11.26 -25.86
N GLY A 92 24.80 12.22 -25.35
CA GLY A 92 24.91 13.56 -25.89
C GLY A 92 26.15 13.69 -26.81
N SER A 93 26.63 14.92 -26.95
CA SER A 93 27.81 15.23 -27.76
C SER A 93 29.15 14.93 -27.07
N GLY A 94 29.14 14.58 -25.78
CA GLY A 94 30.36 14.33 -24.99
C GLY A 94 31.08 13.02 -25.32
N GLY A 95 30.40 12.04 -25.87
CA GLY A 95 31.00 10.82 -26.44
C GLY A 95 31.52 9.79 -25.44
N THR A 96 31.37 9.96 -24.13
CA THR A 96 31.82 9.01 -23.11
C THR A 96 30.68 8.07 -22.71
N GLY A 97 30.90 6.77 -22.83
CA GLY A 97 29.91 5.73 -22.43
C GLY A 97 28.82 5.48 -23.47
N ALA A 98 28.06 4.43 -23.27
CA ALA A 98 26.95 3.99 -24.11
C ALA A 98 25.62 4.01 -23.34
N VAL A 99 24.50 3.95 -24.06
CA VAL A 99 23.17 3.82 -23.48
C VAL A 99 23.08 2.54 -22.63
N GLY A 100 22.63 2.67 -21.39
CA GLY A 100 22.55 1.57 -20.43
C GLY A 100 23.77 1.44 -19.51
N ASP A 101 24.89 2.10 -19.81
CA ASP A 101 26.07 2.07 -18.94
C ASP A 101 25.76 2.69 -17.57
N ILE A 102 26.30 2.07 -16.53
CA ILE A 102 26.33 2.62 -15.17
C ILE A 102 27.64 3.39 -14.99
N ILE A 103 27.52 4.66 -14.63
CA ILE A 103 28.67 5.53 -14.43
C ILE A 103 29.29 5.23 -13.06
N SER A 104 30.61 4.93 -13.05
CA SER A 104 31.35 4.80 -11.80
C SER A 104 31.52 6.17 -11.16
N LEU A 105 31.04 6.30 -9.94
CA LEU A 105 31.04 7.54 -9.18
C LEU A 105 32.23 7.57 -8.23
N SER A 106 32.87 8.72 -8.10
CA SER A 106 33.94 8.94 -7.11
C SER A 106 33.44 9.82 -5.95
N THR A 107 34.07 9.67 -4.81
CA THR A 107 33.69 10.43 -3.60
C THR A 107 34.11 11.90 -3.64
N SER A 108 34.94 12.30 -4.59
CA SER A 108 35.61 13.62 -4.58
C SER A 108 35.17 14.51 -5.73
N GLY A 109 33.91 14.88 -5.79
CA GLY A 109 33.50 15.95 -6.71
C GLY A 109 32.30 15.66 -7.59
N ASP A 110 32.02 14.38 -7.88
CA ASP A 110 30.86 14.02 -8.73
C ASP A 110 29.53 14.44 -8.14
N PHE A 111 29.44 14.47 -6.79
CA PHE A 111 28.24 14.86 -6.07
C PHE A 111 28.54 15.84 -4.94
N THR A 112 27.87 16.99 -4.97
CA THR A 112 27.97 18.00 -3.91
C THR A 112 26.61 18.35 -3.36
N LEU A 113 26.42 18.19 -2.04
CA LEU A 113 25.20 18.58 -1.36
C LEU A 113 25.17 20.10 -1.11
N GLY A 114 24.06 20.74 -1.46
CA GLY A 114 23.83 22.15 -1.27
C GLY A 114 22.44 22.49 -0.75
N GLY A 115 22.13 23.76 -0.73
CA GLY A 115 20.83 24.28 -0.31
C GLY A 115 20.68 24.48 1.20
N SER A 116 19.50 24.89 1.61
CA SER A 116 19.12 25.06 3.01
C SER A 116 17.78 24.36 3.26
N PRO A 117 17.72 23.30 4.09
CA PRO A 117 18.85 22.66 4.78
C PRO A 117 19.87 22.02 3.83
N THR A 118 21.07 21.71 4.32
CA THR A 118 22.11 21.01 3.54
C THR A 118 21.56 19.68 2.99
N GLY A 119 21.75 19.44 1.69
CA GLY A 119 21.15 18.30 0.99
C GLY A 119 19.81 18.62 0.32
N LYS A 120 19.33 19.86 0.37
CA LYS A 120 18.15 20.28 -0.40
C LYS A 120 18.38 20.20 -1.89
N THR A 121 19.60 20.45 -2.33
CA THR A 121 20.05 20.28 -3.70
C THR A 121 21.23 19.30 -3.78
N LEU A 122 21.31 18.58 -4.89
CA LEU A 122 22.42 17.71 -5.26
C LEU A 122 22.99 18.22 -6.58
N ALA A 123 24.17 18.81 -6.52
CA ALA A 123 24.91 19.15 -7.72
C ALA A 123 25.69 17.93 -8.20
N ILE A 124 25.58 17.64 -9.48
CA ILE A 124 26.22 16.53 -10.18
C ILE A 124 27.23 17.14 -11.14
N ASP A 125 28.48 16.66 -11.14
CA ASP A 125 29.51 17.05 -12.07
C ASP A 125 30.25 15.80 -12.56
N LEU A 126 29.93 15.32 -13.76
CA LEU A 126 30.55 14.15 -14.38
C LEU A 126 31.62 14.54 -15.40
N GLY A 127 31.84 15.84 -15.57
CA GLY A 127 32.80 16.38 -16.52
C GLY A 127 32.32 16.42 -17.97
N SER A 128 33.07 17.14 -18.80
CA SER A 128 32.71 17.44 -20.20
C SER A 128 32.58 16.21 -21.11
N GLY A 129 33.13 15.08 -20.72
CA GLY A 129 32.96 13.80 -21.43
C GLY A 129 31.49 13.32 -21.48
N TYR A 130 30.64 13.79 -20.57
CA TYR A 130 29.22 13.48 -20.53
C TYR A 130 28.33 14.63 -20.98
N ASN A 131 28.88 15.56 -21.74
CA ASN A 131 28.17 16.71 -22.30
C ASN A 131 26.85 16.29 -22.99
N GLY A 132 25.72 16.88 -22.56
CA GLY A 132 24.42 16.67 -23.19
C GLY A 132 23.81 15.26 -22.99
N HIS A 133 24.44 14.40 -22.19
CA HIS A 133 23.85 13.10 -21.88
C HIS A 133 22.58 13.27 -21.08
N LYS A 134 21.54 12.47 -21.38
CA LYS A 134 20.39 12.28 -20.53
C LYS A 134 20.67 11.11 -19.60
N ILE A 135 20.63 11.37 -18.32
CA ILE A 135 20.97 10.39 -17.28
C ILE A 135 19.79 10.11 -16.38
N LYS A 136 19.77 8.89 -15.85
CA LYS A 136 18.90 8.45 -14.78
C LYS A 136 19.72 8.36 -13.51
N VAL A 137 19.29 9.06 -12.47
CA VAL A 137 19.93 9.06 -11.15
C VAL A 137 18.98 8.41 -10.14
N ILE A 138 19.41 7.33 -9.51
CA ILE A 138 18.73 6.75 -8.36
C ILE A 138 19.45 7.25 -7.13
N ALA A 139 18.77 8.06 -6.31
CA ALA A 139 19.35 8.71 -5.13
C ALA A 139 18.61 8.29 -3.86
N THR A 140 19.35 8.18 -2.76
CA THR A 140 18.77 8.03 -1.42
C THR A 140 18.42 9.40 -0.86
N ILE A 141 17.18 9.53 -0.42
CA ILE A 141 16.61 10.73 0.18
C ILE A 141 16.13 10.40 1.59
N SER A 142 16.41 11.29 2.53
CA SER A 142 15.80 11.27 3.86
C SER A 142 14.56 12.18 3.83
N ALA A 143 13.40 11.60 4.06
CA ALA A 143 12.14 12.30 4.21
C ALA A 143 11.79 12.44 5.70
N SER A 144 11.51 13.65 6.17
CA SER A 144 11.19 13.93 7.56
C SER A 144 9.69 14.12 7.82
N VAL A 145 8.93 14.35 6.76
CA VAL A 145 7.46 14.40 6.81
C VAL A 145 6.95 13.52 5.69
N ILE A 146 6.43 12.36 6.05
CA ILE A 146 5.86 11.44 5.06
C ILE A 146 4.35 11.39 5.22
N GLY A 147 3.66 11.33 4.08
CA GLY A 147 2.21 11.29 4.00
C GLY A 147 1.70 9.96 3.46
N ALA A 148 0.55 9.52 3.97
CA ALA A 148 -0.15 8.42 3.37
C ALA A 148 -0.67 8.81 1.97
N LYS A 149 -0.53 7.89 1.01
CA LYS A 149 -1.23 7.95 -0.28
C LYS A 149 -2.71 7.71 -0.05
N THR A 150 -3.55 8.22 -0.94
CA THR A 150 -4.98 7.88 -0.94
C THR A 150 -5.27 6.77 -1.93
N LYS A 151 -6.27 5.95 -1.61
CA LYS A 151 -6.91 4.98 -2.52
C LYS A 151 -8.39 5.34 -2.60
N THR A 152 -8.76 5.98 -3.70
CA THR A 152 -10.16 6.35 -3.94
C THR A 152 -10.84 5.23 -4.70
N ASP A 153 -11.90 4.65 -4.12
CA ASP A 153 -12.71 3.64 -4.79
C ASP A 153 -13.46 4.26 -5.98
N THR A 154 -13.17 3.73 -7.17
CA THR A 154 -13.78 4.15 -8.43
C THR A 154 -14.55 2.97 -9.00
N THR A 155 -15.86 3.07 -8.94
CA THR A 155 -16.79 2.00 -9.32
C THR A 155 -17.32 2.16 -10.73
N GLY A 156 -17.69 1.04 -11.37
CA GLY A 156 -18.37 1.03 -12.66
C GLY A 156 -17.53 1.52 -13.84
N THR A 157 -16.21 1.41 -13.75
CA THR A 157 -15.32 1.76 -14.87
C THR A 157 -15.45 0.73 -15.98
N THR A 158 -15.52 1.19 -17.24
CA THR A 158 -15.67 0.33 -18.40
C THR A 158 -14.50 0.42 -19.35
N VAL A 159 -14.13 -0.74 -19.93
CA VAL A 159 -13.18 -0.86 -21.04
C VAL A 159 -13.80 -1.70 -22.13
N THR A 160 -13.66 -1.24 -23.38
CA THR A 160 -14.14 -1.95 -24.56
C THR A 160 -12.97 -2.59 -25.31
N ILE A 161 -13.10 -3.86 -25.66
CA ILE A 161 -12.15 -4.60 -26.50
C ILE A 161 -12.78 -4.81 -27.87
N ASP A 162 -12.26 -4.09 -28.87
CA ASP A 162 -12.90 -3.98 -30.18
C ASP A 162 -12.38 -4.96 -31.23
N THR A 163 -11.27 -5.64 -30.98
CA THR A 163 -10.63 -6.50 -31.99
C THR A 163 -10.46 -7.92 -31.48
N GLU A 164 -10.55 -8.88 -32.41
CA GLU A 164 -10.31 -10.30 -32.12
C GLU A 164 -8.92 -10.53 -31.54
N ALA A 165 -7.90 -9.86 -32.09
CA ALA A 165 -6.53 -10.00 -31.62
C ALA A 165 -6.35 -9.64 -30.13
N LEU A 166 -7.04 -8.59 -29.64
CA LEU A 166 -7.00 -8.20 -28.24
C LEU A 166 -7.88 -9.08 -27.35
N ALA A 167 -9.02 -9.53 -27.88
CA ALA A 167 -9.96 -10.35 -27.13
C ALA A 167 -9.47 -11.79 -26.91
N THR A 168 -8.64 -12.29 -27.82
CA THR A 168 -8.08 -13.66 -27.79
C THR A 168 -6.61 -13.71 -27.39
N ASP A 169 -6.06 -12.59 -26.93
CA ASP A 169 -4.71 -12.50 -26.42
C ASP A 169 -4.51 -13.35 -25.14
N ASP A 170 -3.30 -13.69 -24.78
CA ASP A 170 -2.99 -14.43 -23.56
C ASP A 170 -3.58 -13.77 -22.32
N PHE A 171 -3.70 -12.44 -22.35
CA PHE A 171 -4.42 -11.65 -21.35
C PHE A 171 -4.95 -10.32 -21.92
N ILE A 172 -6.05 -9.86 -21.36
CA ILE A 172 -6.69 -8.58 -21.73
C ILE A 172 -6.32 -7.54 -20.69
N SER A 173 -5.64 -6.46 -21.11
CA SER A 173 -5.28 -5.35 -20.23
C SER A 173 -6.50 -4.50 -19.89
N LEU A 174 -6.67 -4.16 -18.60
CA LEU A 174 -7.73 -3.26 -18.14
C LEU A 174 -7.31 -1.78 -18.14
N GLY A 175 -6.04 -1.47 -18.44
CA GLY A 175 -5.50 -0.10 -18.47
C GLY A 175 -5.46 0.62 -17.11
N LYS A 176 -5.78 -0.08 -16.02
CA LYS A 176 -5.77 0.43 -14.66
C LYS A 176 -5.04 -0.53 -13.73
N ALA A 177 -4.31 0.00 -12.78
CA ALA A 177 -3.72 -0.78 -11.70
C ALA A 177 -4.71 -0.93 -10.54
N ASP A 178 -4.47 -1.90 -9.66
CA ASP A 178 -5.20 -2.10 -8.40
C ASP A 178 -6.72 -2.25 -8.59
N VAL A 179 -7.11 -3.05 -9.57
CA VAL A 179 -8.50 -3.46 -9.78
C VAL A 179 -8.86 -4.48 -8.71
N HIS A 180 -9.84 -4.16 -7.89
CA HIS A 180 -10.22 -5.03 -6.77
C HIS A 180 -11.46 -5.87 -7.04
N LYS A 181 -12.24 -5.53 -8.08
CA LYS A 181 -13.47 -6.25 -8.41
C LYS A 181 -13.77 -6.22 -9.90
N LEU A 182 -14.05 -7.38 -10.47
CA LEU A 182 -14.67 -7.53 -11.79
C LEU A 182 -16.20 -7.59 -11.60
N ASN A 183 -16.92 -6.67 -12.22
CA ASN A 183 -18.38 -6.61 -12.11
C ASN A 183 -19.04 -7.48 -13.19
N SER A 184 -18.70 -7.24 -14.47
CA SER A 184 -19.27 -7.98 -15.60
C SER A 184 -18.38 -7.90 -16.84
N VAL A 185 -18.51 -8.89 -17.70
CA VAL A 185 -17.96 -8.93 -19.07
C VAL A 185 -19.09 -9.31 -20.00
N PHE A 186 -19.54 -8.39 -20.84
CA PHE A 186 -20.53 -8.63 -21.88
C PHE A 186 -19.86 -8.85 -23.22
N MET A 187 -20.39 -9.76 -24.02
CA MET A 187 -19.84 -10.12 -25.33
C MET A 187 -20.88 -9.93 -26.42
N ALA A 188 -20.58 -9.06 -27.37
CA ALA A 188 -21.41 -8.88 -28.60
C ALA A 188 -21.40 -10.12 -29.48
N ALA A 189 -22.34 -10.18 -30.42
CA ALA A 189 -22.48 -11.31 -31.32
C ALA A 189 -21.24 -11.54 -32.23
N ASP A 190 -20.54 -10.45 -32.58
CA ASP A 190 -19.36 -10.46 -33.43
C ASP A 190 -18.43 -9.27 -33.14
N PHE A 191 -17.30 -9.19 -33.86
CA PHE A 191 -16.34 -8.07 -33.72
C PHE A 191 -16.71 -6.82 -34.54
N SER A 192 -17.80 -6.84 -35.27
CA SER A 192 -18.32 -5.66 -36.02
C SER A 192 -19.36 -4.87 -35.21
N THR A 193 -20.00 -5.51 -34.26
CA THR A 193 -21.03 -4.93 -33.40
C THR A 193 -20.43 -4.43 -32.10
N ALA A 194 -20.78 -3.22 -31.63
CA ALA A 194 -20.35 -2.73 -30.32
C ALA A 194 -21.01 -3.57 -29.22
N ALA A 195 -20.23 -3.91 -28.20
CA ALA A 195 -20.74 -4.62 -27.02
C ALA A 195 -21.49 -3.65 -26.10
N ASP A 196 -22.61 -4.10 -25.53
CA ASP A 196 -23.40 -3.37 -24.55
C ASP A 196 -23.87 -4.27 -23.39
N THR A 197 -24.60 -3.71 -22.44
CA THR A 197 -25.08 -4.41 -21.24
C THR A 197 -26.20 -5.40 -21.47
N ASP A 198 -26.81 -5.39 -22.65
CA ASP A 198 -27.88 -6.31 -23.05
C ASP A 198 -27.32 -7.56 -23.77
N ASP A 199 -26.03 -7.57 -24.06
CA ASP A 199 -25.34 -8.70 -24.69
C ASP A 199 -25.13 -9.88 -23.74
N THR A 200 -24.55 -10.94 -24.27
CA THR A 200 -24.29 -12.16 -23.50
C THR A 200 -23.27 -11.93 -22.38
N ASP A 201 -23.66 -12.20 -21.14
CA ASP A 201 -22.74 -12.18 -20.00
C ASP A 201 -21.79 -13.41 -20.06
N VAL A 202 -20.50 -13.12 -20.14
CA VAL A 202 -19.42 -14.11 -20.21
C VAL A 202 -18.43 -13.95 -19.06
N THR A 203 -18.81 -13.25 -18.00
CA THR A 203 -17.96 -12.96 -16.82
C THR A 203 -17.35 -14.22 -16.22
N ASP A 204 -18.09 -15.33 -16.21
CA ASP A 204 -17.65 -16.61 -15.66
C ASP A 204 -16.46 -17.25 -16.42
N ARG A 205 -16.19 -16.80 -17.65
CA ARG A 205 -15.08 -17.30 -18.47
C ARG A 205 -13.72 -16.72 -18.05
N PHE A 206 -13.72 -15.59 -17.35
CA PHE A 206 -12.49 -14.84 -17.05
C PHE A 206 -12.10 -14.92 -15.59
N GLU A 207 -10.80 -14.79 -15.36
CA GLU A 207 -10.17 -14.62 -14.05
C GLU A 207 -9.50 -13.26 -13.99
N LEU A 208 -9.70 -12.55 -12.90
CA LEU A 208 -9.12 -11.23 -12.65
C LEU A 208 -7.75 -11.39 -12.01
N ASP A 209 -6.71 -10.87 -12.67
CA ASP A 209 -5.45 -10.51 -12.05
C ASP A 209 -5.51 -9.03 -11.65
N THR A 210 -5.52 -8.75 -10.38
CA THR A 210 -5.68 -7.40 -9.81
C THR A 210 -4.55 -6.43 -10.16
N GLY A 211 -3.45 -6.95 -10.73
CA GLY A 211 -2.23 -6.20 -11.00
C GLY A 211 -1.32 -6.05 -9.79
N GLN A 212 -1.70 -6.53 -8.60
CA GLN A 212 -0.83 -6.44 -7.43
C GLN A 212 0.37 -7.40 -7.56
N ARG A 213 1.58 -6.90 -7.23
CA ARG A 213 2.84 -7.65 -7.20
C ARG A 213 3.55 -7.39 -5.87
N ASP A 214 4.54 -8.16 -5.55
CA ASP A 214 5.29 -8.03 -4.29
C ASP A 214 5.93 -6.64 -4.12
N THR A 215 6.35 -6.02 -5.22
CA THR A 215 7.15 -4.78 -5.18
C THR A 215 6.50 -3.58 -5.85
N TYR A 216 5.41 -3.77 -6.59
CA TYR A 216 4.71 -2.69 -7.31
C TYR A 216 3.27 -3.09 -7.65
N TYR A 217 2.47 -2.12 -8.08
CA TYR A 217 1.16 -2.32 -8.68
C TYR A 217 1.30 -2.27 -10.21
N ASP A 218 1.06 -3.38 -10.88
CA ASP A 218 1.01 -3.51 -12.33
C ASP A 218 -0.38 -3.13 -12.87
N ILE A 219 -0.51 -2.98 -14.17
CA ILE A 219 -1.83 -2.89 -14.80
C ILE A 219 -2.55 -4.22 -14.63
N ALA A 220 -3.78 -4.13 -14.15
CA ALA A 220 -4.65 -5.29 -13.99
C ALA A 220 -5.05 -5.88 -15.35
N ARG A 221 -5.33 -7.16 -15.36
CA ARG A 221 -5.66 -7.89 -16.57
C ARG A 221 -6.67 -9.00 -16.33
N LEU A 222 -7.36 -9.38 -17.38
CA LEU A 222 -8.20 -10.58 -17.39
C LEU A 222 -7.49 -11.69 -18.15
N THR A 223 -7.56 -12.90 -17.62
CA THR A 223 -7.12 -14.12 -18.30
C THR A 223 -8.30 -15.04 -18.53
N LEU A 224 -8.34 -15.72 -19.68
CA LEU A 224 -9.36 -16.71 -19.95
C LEU A 224 -9.09 -17.94 -19.07
N LYS A 225 -10.09 -18.40 -18.32
CA LYS A 225 -9.98 -19.60 -17.51
C LYS A 225 -9.70 -20.84 -18.37
N PRO A 226 -8.88 -21.78 -17.89
CA PRO A 226 -8.59 -23.01 -18.63
C PRO A 226 -9.87 -23.77 -19.04
N GLY A 227 -9.95 -24.13 -20.33
CA GLY A 227 -11.08 -24.90 -20.89
C GLY A 227 -12.30 -24.05 -21.26
N LYS A 228 -12.26 -22.74 -21.10
CA LYS A 228 -13.32 -21.84 -21.59
C LYS A 228 -13.07 -21.49 -23.06
N VAL A 229 -14.15 -21.16 -23.76
CA VAL A 229 -14.12 -20.81 -25.18
C VAL A 229 -13.69 -19.34 -25.34
N ASN A 230 -12.79 -19.10 -26.29
CA ASN A 230 -12.36 -17.74 -26.66
C ASN A 230 -13.54 -16.84 -27.01
N PRO A 231 -13.44 -15.54 -26.75
CA PRO A 231 -14.41 -14.58 -27.21
C PRO A 231 -14.56 -14.60 -28.74
N THR A 232 -15.82 -14.48 -29.21
CA THR A 232 -16.16 -14.45 -30.63
C THR A 232 -16.73 -13.09 -31.07
N GLY A 233 -16.76 -12.13 -30.16
CA GLY A 233 -17.24 -10.78 -30.38
C GLY A 233 -16.55 -9.77 -29.48
N ARG A 234 -16.86 -8.49 -29.71
CA ARG A 234 -16.36 -7.39 -28.87
C ARG A 234 -16.74 -7.60 -27.42
N LEU A 235 -15.89 -7.11 -26.52
CA LEU A 235 -16.16 -7.21 -25.08
C LEU A 235 -16.36 -5.82 -24.48
N LEU A 236 -17.36 -5.71 -23.61
CA LEU A 236 -17.54 -4.60 -22.68
C LEU A 236 -17.26 -5.10 -21.27
N ILE A 237 -16.19 -4.62 -20.67
CA ILE A 237 -15.69 -5.06 -19.35
C ILE A 237 -15.99 -3.95 -18.35
N ASN A 238 -16.68 -4.29 -17.26
CA ASN A 238 -16.99 -3.38 -16.15
C ASN A 238 -16.30 -3.86 -14.88
N PHE A 239 -15.58 -2.94 -14.20
CA PHE A 239 -14.79 -3.25 -13.02
C PHE A 239 -14.67 -2.05 -12.07
N ASP A 240 -14.28 -2.35 -10.83
CA ASP A 240 -13.99 -1.37 -9.80
C ASP A 240 -12.49 -1.40 -9.46
N TYR A 241 -11.88 -0.23 -9.27
CA TYR A 241 -10.46 -0.11 -8.99
C TYR A 241 -10.18 1.01 -7.99
N PHE A 242 -9.01 0.97 -7.36
CA PHE A 242 -8.53 2.06 -6.52
C PHE A 242 -7.69 3.04 -7.33
N GLU A 243 -8.16 4.29 -7.44
CA GLU A 243 -7.32 5.38 -7.94
C GLU A 243 -6.34 5.83 -6.86
N HIS A 244 -5.05 5.83 -7.18
CA HIS A 244 -3.98 6.16 -6.26
C HIS A 244 -3.66 7.65 -6.29
N GLY A 245 -3.69 8.30 -5.13
CA GLY A 245 -3.22 9.66 -4.92
C GLY A 245 -1.71 9.74 -4.66
N ALA A 246 -1.20 10.95 -4.58
CA ALA A 246 0.20 11.21 -4.24
C ALA A 246 0.48 10.95 -2.74
N GLY A 247 1.72 10.58 -2.44
CA GLY A 247 2.19 10.31 -1.07
C GLY A 247 3.35 9.32 -1.10
N ASN A 248 3.71 8.79 0.07
CA ASN A 248 4.90 7.94 0.21
C ASN A 248 4.55 6.45 0.44
N PHE A 249 3.42 6.16 1.10
CA PHE A 249 3.01 4.79 1.45
C PHE A 249 1.50 4.70 1.60
N PHE A 250 0.95 3.48 1.56
CA PHE A 250 -0.44 3.21 1.89
C PHE A 250 -0.55 2.63 3.30
N THR A 251 -1.64 2.96 3.97
CA THR A 251 -2.07 2.41 5.26
C THR A 251 -3.57 2.20 5.25
N VAL A 252 -4.15 1.83 6.39
CA VAL A 252 -5.61 1.79 6.54
C VAL A 252 -6.28 3.15 6.23
N ASP A 253 -5.64 4.26 6.56
CA ASP A 253 -6.17 5.60 6.31
C ASP A 253 -6.20 5.95 4.81
N SER A 254 -5.46 5.21 3.99
CA SER A 254 -5.50 5.36 2.53
C SER A 254 -6.84 5.00 1.92
N TYR A 255 -7.61 4.12 2.58
CA TYR A 255 -8.92 3.62 2.14
C TYR A 255 -10.07 4.46 2.71
N SER A 256 -9.91 5.78 2.76
CA SER A 256 -10.93 6.67 3.32
C SER A 256 -12.26 6.54 2.58
N GLY A 257 -13.33 6.28 3.31
CA GLY A 257 -14.68 6.08 2.75
C GLY A 257 -14.97 4.65 2.25
N PHE A 258 -13.97 3.77 2.24
CA PHE A 258 -14.15 2.35 1.93
C PHE A 258 -14.44 1.55 3.21
N ASP A 259 -15.23 0.47 3.09
CA ASP A 259 -15.54 -0.37 4.25
C ASP A 259 -14.28 -1.09 4.75
N TYR A 260 -13.96 -0.89 6.01
CA TYR A 260 -12.76 -1.47 6.64
C TYR A 260 -12.72 -3.01 6.54
N ALA A 261 -13.86 -3.68 6.66
CA ALA A 261 -13.94 -5.13 6.54
C ALA A 261 -13.67 -5.62 5.12
N SER A 262 -13.93 -4.77 4.13
CA SER A 262 -13.82 -5.08 2.70
C SER A 262 -12.46 -4.70 2.10
N ILE A 263 -11.55 -4.08 2.89
CA ILE A 263 -10.17 -3.80 2.43
C ILE A 263 -9.51 -5.12 2.02
N PRO A 264 -8.99 -5.22 0.77
CA PRO A 264 -8.49 -6.48 0.25
C PRO A 264 -7.23 -6.95 0.97
N ALA A 265 -7.00 -8.26 0.94
CA ALA A 265 -5.72 -8.87 1.26
C ALA A 265 -4.95 -9.13 -0.03
N TYR A 266 -3.63 -9.08 0.05
CA TYR A 266 -2.73 -9.47 -1.03
C TYR A 266 -2.01 -10.77 -0.66
N THR A 267 -1.96 -11.72 -1.58
CA THR A 267 -1.17 -12.95 -1.42
C THR A 267 0.02 -12.89 -2.37
N SER A 268 1.22 -13.02 -1.84
CA SER A 268 2.45 -13.04 -2.64
C SER A 268 2.47 -14.24 -3.56
N ASP A 269 2.67 -14.00 -4.86
CA ASP A 269 2.83 -15.06 -5.87
C ASP A 269 4.14 -15.83 -5.67
N VAL A 270 5.13 -15.21 -5.00
CA VAL A 270 6.46 -15.81 -4.81
C VAL A 270 6.51 -16.65 -3.53
N THR A 271 5.97 -16.15 -2.42
CA THR A 271 6.10 -16.78 -1.10
C THR A 271 4.82 -17.46 -0.62
N GLY A 272 3.66 -17.13 -1.20
CA GLY A 272 2.35 -17.54 -0.73
C GLY A 272 1.92 -16.86 0.58
N GLU A 273 2.70 -15.89 1.10
CA GLU A 273 2.35 -15.14 2.30
C GLU A 273 1.20 -14.18 2.01
N GLN A 274 0.21 -14.15 2.89
CA GLN A 274 -0.94 -13.25 2.78
C GLN A 274 -0.73 -12.01 3.65
N PHE A 275 -0.92 -10.85 3.05
CA PHE A 275 -0.84 -9.54 3.69
C PHE A 275 -2.25 -8.94 3.76
N SER A 276 -2.73 -8.67 4.96
CA SER A 276 -3.92 -7.85 5.16
C SER A 276 -3.53 -6.38 4.94
N LEU A 277 -3.92 -5.78 3.80
CA LEU A 277 -3.48 -4.43 3.44
C LEU A 277 -3.96 -3.35 4.39
N ARG A 278 -4.99 -3.62 5.18
CA ARG A 278 -5.46 -2.73 6.25
C ARG A 278 -4.50 -2.66 7.44
N ASP A 279 -3.66 -3.71 7.63
CA ASP A 279 -2.76 -3.86 8.78
C ASP A 279 -1.27 -3.77 8.35
N CYS A 280 -1.00 -3.14 7.20
CA CYS A 280 0.33 -3.04 6.61
C CYS A 280 0.70 -1.59 6.29
N LEU A 281 2.00 -1.34 6.23
CA LEU A 281 2.58 -0.22 5.49
C LEU A 281 2.96 -0.73 4.11
N ASP A 282 2.37 -0.14 3.08
CA ASP A 282 2.59 -0.56 1.71
C ASP A 282 3.31 0.55 0.93
N PHE A 283 4.56 0.30 0.58
CA PHE A 283 5.44 1.23 -0.12
C PHE A 283 5.49 0.97 -1.63
N ARG A 284 4.63 0.11 -2.15
CA ARG A 284 4.63 -0.23 -3.58
C ARG A 284 4.29 0.97 -4.44
N PRO A 285 5.12 1.31 -5.44
CA PRO A 285 4.75 2.25 -6.48
C PRO A 285 3.77 1.60 -7.46
N ARG A 286 3.09 2.41 -8.24
CA ARG A 286 2.20 1.99 -9.31
C ARG A 286 2.83 2.28 -10.67
N VAL A 287 2.67 1.39 -11.64
CA VAL A 287 2.96 1.72 -13.04
C VAL A 287 2.04 2.85 -13.53
N ASP A 288 2.51 3.64 -14.48
CA ASP A 288 1.68 4.66 -15.11
C ASP A 288 0.53 4.01 -15.89
N ASN A 289 -0.68 4.61 -15.82
CA ASN A 289 -1.84 4.13 -16.57
C ASN A 289 -1.64 4.17 -18.10
N ALA A 290 -0.70 4.99 -18.58
CA ALA A 290 -0.29 5.01 -19.99
C ALA A 290 0.59 3.80 -20.40
N SER A 291 1.01 2.97 -19.44
CA SER A 291 1.80 1.77 -19.74
C SER A 291 1.00 0.79 -20.59
N THR A 292 1.58 0.33 -21.68
CA THR A 292 0.95 -0.65 -22.58
C THR A 292 1.39 -2.06 -22.21
N ILE A 293 0.46 -2.87 -21.79
CA ILE A 293 0.71 -4.28 -21.46
C ILE A 293 -0.20 -5.14 -22.33
N ASN A 294 0.39 -5.90 -23.25
CA ASN A 294 -0.27 -6.90 -24.09
C ASN A 294 0.73 -7.99 -24.46
N SER A 295 0.30 -9.08 -25.09
CA SER A 295 1.18 -10.16 -25.48
C SER A 295 2.28 -9.75 -26.49
N GLY A 296 2.06 -8.67 -27.22
CA GLY A 296 3.06 -8.11 -28.16
C GLY A 296 4.14 -7.24 -27.52
N GLY A 297 3.99 -6.92 -26.22
CA GLY A 297 4.96 -6.11 -25.50
C GLY A 297 4.51 -5.68 -24.12
N VAL A 298 5.48 -5.46 -23.26
CA VAL A 298 5.28 -4.97 -21.90
C VAL A 298 6.10 -3.71 -21.72
N ASP A 299 5.46 -2.56 -21.87
CA ASP A 299 6.08 -1.27 -21.55
C ASP A 299 5.54 -0.77 -20.21
N ARG A 300 6.30 -1.05 -19.15
CA ARG A 300 6.01 -0.55 -17.80
C ARG A 300 6.78 0.74 -17.58
N SER A 301 6.06 1.84 -17.55
CA SER A 301 6.61 3.13 -17.19
C SER A 301 6.31 3.46 -15.72
N PHE A 302 7.33 3.99 -15.03
CA PHE A 302 7.23 4.58 -13.70
C PHE A 302 7.70 6.05 -13.75
N ASP A 303 7.63 6.67 -14.90
CA ASP A 303 8.12 8.04 -15.15
C ASP A 303 7.07 9.10 -14.74
N GLY A 304 5.92 8.66 -14.23
CA GLY A 304 4.86 9.54 -13.77
C GLY A 304 5.25 10.32 -12.50
N THR A 305 4.39 11.24 -12.12
CA THR A 305 4.47 12.00 -10.87
C THR A 305 3.49 11.42 -9.84
N GLY A 306 3.71 11.71 -8.56
CA GLY A 306 2.82 11.24 -7.51
C GLY A 306 2.84 9.73 -7.34
N ALA A 307 1.69 9.08 -7.51
CA ALA A 307 1.55 7.64 -7.24
C ALA A 307 2.35 6.73 -8.17
N SER A 308 2.65 7.19 -9.38
CA SER A 308 3.44 6.43 -10.37
C SER A 308 4.94 6.76 -10.35
N ALA A 309 5.38 7.67 -9.48
CA ALA A 309 6.81 7.90 -9.26
C ALA A 309 7.46 6.70 -8.57
N ILE A 310 8.67 6.34 -8.97
CA ILE A 310 9.42 5.27 -8.30
C ILE A 310 9.97 5.81 -7.00
N GLU A 311 9.40 5.36 -5.89
CA GLU A 311 9.86 5.62 -4.53
C GLU A 311 9.86 4.31 -3.75
N PHE A 312 11.04 3.77 -3.49
CA PHE A 312 11.19 2.57 -2.68
C PHE A 312 11.81 2.90 -1.32
N ALA A 313 11.25 2.32 -0.27
CA ALA A 313 11.90 2.35 1.03
C ALA A 313 13.31 1.75 0.93
N LYS A 314 14.32 2.43 1.46
CA LYS A 314 15.70 1.92 1.44
C LYS A 314 15.82 0.70 2.35
N ILE A 315 16.33 -0.39 1.81
CA ILE A 315 16.59 -1.63 2.55
C ILE A 315 17.56 -1.34 3.72
N ASN A 316 17.33 -1.98 4.86
CA ASN A 316 18.13 -1.83 6.09
C ASN A 316 18.18 -0.39 6.66
N SER A 317 17.23 0.46 6.30
CA SER A 317 17.06 1.76 6.95
C SER A 317 16.04 1.70 8.09
N ASP A 318 16.19 2.59 9.06
CA ASP A 318 15.22 2.73 10.14
C ASP A 318 14.03 3.57 9.65
N VAL A 319 12.82 3.14 10.03
CA VAL A 319 11.61 3.95 9.99
C VAL A 319 11.27 4.38 11.40
N THR A 320 11.11 5.68 11.61
CA THR A 320 10.61 6.21 12.87
C THR A 320 9.19 6.72 12.62
N ALA A 321 8.25 6.27 13.44
CA ALA A 321 6.86 6.69 13.34
C ALA A 321 6.21 6.67 14.72
N ASP A 322 5.30 7.60 14.96
CA ASP A 322 4.37 7.55 16.08
C ASP A 322 3.11 6.83 15.61
N LEU A 323 2.64 5.89 16.41
CA LEU A 323 1.51 5.02 16.08
C LEU A 323 0.34 5.34 17.02
N GLU A 324 -0.84 5.49 16.43
CA GLU A 324 -2.09 5.57 17.17
C GLU A 324 -2.80 4.22 17.09
N TYR A 325 -3.24 3.70 18.23
CA TYR A 325 -3.94 2.44 18.29
C TYR A 325 -5.04 2.45 19.34
N TYR A 326 -6.06 1.61 19.11
CA TYR A 326 -7.11 1.39 20.10
C TYR A 326 -6.68 0.36 21.13
N LEU A 327 -7.18 0.51 22.34
CA LEU A 327 -6.90 -0.40 23.43
C LEU A 327 -8.04 -1.42 23.56
N ALA A 328 -7.67 -2.65 23.90
CA ALA A 328 -8.62 -3.69 24.26
C ALA A 328 -9.39 -3.34 25.55
N ASN A 329 -10.55 -3.95 25.73
CA ASN A 329 -11.38 -3.77 26.92
C ASN A 329 -11.95 -5.11 27.42
N ARG A 330 -12.14 -5.21 28.74
CA ARG A 330 -12.87 -6.31 29.35
C ARG A 330 -14.10 -5.79 30.10
N ALA A 331 -15.19 -6.52 29.98
CA ALA A 331 -16.45 -6.19 30.64
C ALA A 331 -17.06 -7.43 31.27
N ARG A 332 -17.88 -7.21 32.28
CA ARG A 332 -18.70 -8.23 32.91
C ARG A 332 -20.18 -7.89 32.75
N VAL A 333 -20.96 -8.87 32.40
CA VAL A 333 -22.41 -8.74 32.29
C VAL A 333 -23.06 -9.35 33.49
N TYR A 334 -23.89 -8.59 34.14
CA TYR A 334 -24.62 -8.97 35.37
C TYR A 334 -26.13 -8.91 35.18
N LEU A 335 -26.84 -9.78 35.89
CA LEU A 335 -28.27 -9.69 36.11
C LEU A 335 -28.49 -9.17 37.52
N THR A 336 -29.09 -8.01 37.63
CA THR A 336 -29.43 -7.39 38.96
C THR A 336 -30.65 -8.03 39.59
N SER A 337 -30.83 -7.81 40.88
CA SER A 337 -32.01 -8.26 41.62
C SER A 337 -33.35 -7.68 41.12
N LYS A 338 -33.29 -6.62 40.32
CA LYS A 338 -34.45 -6.01 39.64
C LYS A 338 -34.72 -6.63 38.24
N GLY A 339 -34.01 -7.69 37.83
CA GLY A 339 -34.19 -8.33 36.55
C GLY A 339 -33.56 -7.55 35.36
N GLN A 340 -32.70 -6.58 35.62
CA GLN A 340 -32.06 -5.76 34.59
C GLN A 340 -30.63 -6.23 34.30
N PHE A 341 -30.25 -6.23 33.03
CA PHE A 341 -28.86 -6.45 32.62
C PHE A 341 -28.02 -5.20 32.89
N LYS A 342 -26.88 -5.38 33.51
CA LYS A 342 -25.89 -4.32 33.74
C LYS A 342 -24.52 -4.76 33.25
N VAL A 343 -23.86 -3.90 32.48
CA VAL A 343 -22.49 -4.13 31.97
C VAL A 343 -21.53 -3.26 32.78
N VAL A 344 -20.53 -3.89 33.38
CA VAL A 344 -19.44 -3.21 34.09
C VAL A 344 -18.17 -3.35 33.24
N LYS A 345 -17.71 -2.23 32.74
CA LYS A 345 -16.49 -2.17 31.89
C LYS A 345 -15.27 -1.92 32.78
N GLY A 346 -14.17 -2.58 32.45
CA GLY A 346 -12.84 -2.25 32.95
C GLY A 346 -12.25 -1.02 32.26
N ALA A 347 -11.10 -0.58 32.71
CA ALA A 347 -10.31 0.40 31.99
C ALA A 347 -9.73 -0.22 30.72
N SER A 348 -9.75 0.53 29.61
CA SER A 348 -9.10 0.10 28.37
C SER A 348 -7.58 0.14 28.56
N ALA A 349 -6.90 -0.95 28.21
CA ALA A 349 -5.46 -1.11 28.32
C ALA A 349 -4.96 -2.12 27.27
N ILE A 350 -3.63 -2.24 27.11
CA ILE A 350 -3.02 -3.30 26.28
C ILE A 350 -3.42 -4.67 26.84
N GLU A 351 -3.35 -4.80 28.19
CA GLU A 351 -3.85 -5.95 28.93
C GLU A 351 -4.95 -5.45 29.87
N PRO A 352 -6.21 -5.43 29.43
CA PRO A 352 -7.28 -4.85 30.21
C PRO A 352 -7.67 -5.74 31.39
N ALA A 353 -7.87 -5.12 32.55
CA ALA A 353 -8.47 -5.78 33.72
C ALA A 353 -9.98 -5.65 33.69
N PHE A 354 -10.66 -6.57 34.38
CA PHE A 354 -12.09 -6.43 34.60
C PHE A 354 -12.40 -5.28 35.58
N GLY A 355 -13.52 -4.63 35.36
CA GLY A 355 -14.04 -3.65 36.30
C GLY A 355 -14.46 -4.27 37.65
N GLU A 356 -14.81 -3.42 38.61
CA GLU A 356 -15.24 -3.86 39.94
C GLU A 356 -16.43 -4.82 39.85
N GLN A 357 -16.46 -5.81 40.76
CA GLN A 357 -17.56 -6.73 40.83
C GLN A 357 -18.78 -6.03 41.50
N LEU A 358 -19.93 -6.24 40.89
CA LEU A 358 -21.20 -5.78 41.50
C LEU A 358 -21.59 -6.70 42.62
N LYS A 359 -21.89 -6.10 43.76
CA LYS A 359 -22.57 -6.77 44.87
C LYS A 359 -24.06 -6.88 44.53
N ASP A 360 -24.72 -7.91 44.98
CA ASP A 360 -26.17 -8.15 44.81
C ASP A 360 -26.61 -8.34 43.31
N ALA A 361 -25.75 -8.87 42.50
CA ALA A 361 -26.06 -9.21 41.11
C ALA A 361 -25.41 -10.56 40.70
N ILE A 362 -26.06 -11.29 39.81
CA ILE A 362 -25.53 -12.54 39.26
C ILE A 362 -24.62 -12.22 38.10
N HIS A 363 -23.38 -12.70 38.14
CA HIS A 363 -22.43 -12.58 37.05
C HIS A 363 -22.76 -13.62 35.98
N LEU A 364 -23.09 -13.17 34.75
CA LEU A 364 -23.52 -14.04 33.67
C LEU A 364 -22.43 -14.31 32.67
N TYR A 365 -21.71 -13.26 32.23
CA TYR A 365 -20.72 -13.36 31.18
C TYR A 365 -19.51 -12.49 31.47
N ASP A 366 -18.34 -13.03 31.15
CA ASP A 366 -17.10 -12.27 30.87
C ASP A 366 -17.00 -11.99 29.38
N VAL A 367 -16.73 -10.75 29.04
CA VAL A 367 -16.61 -10.30 27.64
C VAL A 367 -15.23 -9.69 27.47
N PHE A 368 -14.49 -10.17 26.48
CA PHE A 368 -13.24 -9.55 26.03
C PHE A 368 -13.44 -8.97 24.63
N MET A 369 -13.20 -7.68 24.50
CA MET A 369 -13.21 -6.96 23.23
C MET A 369 -11.76 -6.65 22.86
N PRO A 370 -11.20 -7.34 21.86
CA PRO A 370 -9.89 -7.00 21.32
C PRO A 370 -9.84 -5.55 20.82
N ALA A 371 -8.64 -4.99 20.69
CA ALA A 371 -8.49 -3.74 19.99
C ALA A 371 -9.03 -3.89 18.55
N TYR A 372 -9.63 -2.82 17.98
CA TYR A 372 -10.26 -2.83 16.65
C TYR A 372 -11.39 -3.82 16.42
N THR A 373 -12.14 -4.14 17.46
CA THR A 373 -13.39 -4.89 17.29
C THR A 373 -14.38 -4.09 16.44
N PHE A 374 -14.51 -4.45 15.19
CA PHE A 374 -15.48 -3.91 14.24
C PHE A 374 -16.56 -4.93 13.90
N ASP A 375 -16.32 -6.20 14.17
CA ASP A 375 -17.27 -7.29 14.01
C ASP A 375 -17.50 -7.98 15.35
N THR A 376 -18.76 -8.34 15.64
CA THR A 376 -19.13 -9.06 16.84
C THR A 376 -18.56 -10.47 16.89
N SER A 377 -18.17 -11.06 15.78
CA SER A 377 -17.54 -12.38 15.71
C SER A 377 -16.16 -12.43 16.37
N THR A 378 -15.47 -11.28 16.49
CA THR A 378 -14.16 -11.17 17.14
C THR A 378 -14.22 -11.01 18.66
N ILE A 379 -15.42 -10.85 19.22
CA ILE A 379 -15.63 -10.68 20.66
C ILE A 379 -15.61 -12.05 21.34
N GLU A 380 -14.75 -12.22 22.33
CA GLU A 380 -14.73 -13.43 23.14
C GLU A 380 -15.74 -13.29 24.29
N ILE A 381 -16.69 -14.21 24.33
CA ILE A 381 -17.74 -14.27 25.38
C ILE A 381 -17.60 -15.58 26.13
N LYS A 382 -17.32 -15.49 27.41
CA LYS A 382 -17.26 -16.62 28.31
C LYS A 382 -18.48 -16.60 29.27
N ALA A 383 -19.36 -17.59 29.16
CA ALA A 383 -20.46 -17.77 30.10
C ALA A 383 -19.95 -18.26 31.46
N ILE A 384 -20.51 -17.70 32.51
CA ILE A 384 -20.20 -18.11 33.88
C ILE A 384 -21.26 -19.11 34.33
N ASP A 385 -20.82 -20.28 34.77
CA ASP A 385 -21.71 -21.30 35.30
C ASP A 385 -22.15 -20.93 36.71
N ASN A 386 -23.41 -20.54 36.83
CA ASN A 386 -24.04 -20.16 38.10
C ASN A 386 -24.86 -21.30 38.69
N ARG A 387 -24.51 -22.56 38.40
CA ARG A 387 -25.23 -23.72 38.95
C ARG A 387 -25.12 -23.72 40.47
N ARG A 388 -26.25 -23.92 41.12
CA ARG A 388 -26.33 -24.20 42.55
C ARG A 388 -26.08 -25.70 42.69
N TYR A 389 -24.94 -26.06 43.26
CA TYR A 389 -24.71 -27.45 43.64
C TYR A 389 -25.67 -27.85 44.73
N THR A 390 -26.42 -28.92 44.52
CA THR A 390 -27.28 -29.55 45.53
C THR A 390 -26.50 -30.62 46.25
N MET A 391 -26.98 -31.08 47.43
CA MET A 391 -26.36 -32.18 48.15
C MET A 391 -26.21 -33.48 47.29
N ARG A 392 -26.94 -33.56 46.21
CA ARG A 392 -26.87 -34.67 45.25
C ARG A 392 -25.68 -34.58 44.30
N ASP A 393 -25.08 -33.40 44.12
CA ASP A 393 -23.95 -33.14 43.23
C ASP A 393 -22.60 -33.21 43.96
N ILE A 394 -22.62 -33.46 45.28
CA ILE A 394 -21.46 -33.53 46.18
C ILE A 394 -21.13 -35.00 46.58
N GLY A 395 -21.96 -35.97 46.19
CA GLY A 395 -21.80 -37.37 46.50
C GLY A 395 -20.98 -38.14 45.50
#